data_0e87fcb5a3c1c0dc46c3b5f5ab98b367
#
_entry.id   0e87fcb5a3c1c0dc46c3b5f5ab98b367
#
_cell.length_a   1.000
_cell.length_b   1.000
_cell.length_c   1.000
_cell.angle_alpha   90.00
_cell.angle_beta   90.00
_cell.angle_gamma   90.00
#
_symmetry.space_group_name_H-M   'P 1'
#
loop_
_entity.id
_entity.type
_entity.pdbx_description
1 polymer ?
#
loop_
_entity_poly.entity_id
_entity_poly.type
_entity_poly.pdbx_seq_one_letter_code
_entity_poly.pdbx_strand_id
1 'polypeptide(L)'
;MTLSAYNLLSKEQAAKHLMDCCGSTQWVSQMMAYFPFESEKQMVHLATSVWYEQCDESDWRESFTHHPKIGDVKSLTEKFAGKEQAGVAVATAATIEALAKANTDYENKFGFIFIVCATGKSATEMLQLLLNRLQNTIAEELNIAMGEQQKITLIRFKKLLTEADFAFLKVSQITTHVLDTAVGLPGKNIAIKMQSQQNGIWQTIAQGITNIDGRIPDLLPQERILKPDTYKMVFDTGSYYKQQNIKTFYPMVEIMFNTFDDAHYHVPLLVNPFGYSTYRGS
;
A
#
# COMPACT_ATOMS: atom_id res chain seq x y z
N MET A 1 21.47 3.90 12.71
CA MET A 1 22.34 5.09 12.91
C MET A 1 21.50 6.34 13.01
N THR A 2 22.03 7.45 13.56
CA THR A 2 21.40 8.78 13.50
C THR A 2 21.52 9.39 12.11
N LEU A 3 20.71 10.41 11.80
CA LEU A 3 20.86 11.19 10.55
C LEU A 3 22.22 11.92 10.50
N SER A 4 22.69 12.44 11.64
CA SER A 4 24.01 13.08 11.70
C SER A 4 25.14 12.11 11.32
N ALA A 5 25.09 10.86 11.80
CA ALA A 5 26.05 9.83 11.40
C ALA A 5 25.92 9.47 9.91
N TYR A 6 24.70 9.42 9.37
CA TYR A 6 24.45 9.21 7.95
C TYR A 6 25.07 10.33 7.11
N ASN A 7 24.90 11.59 7.52
CA ASN A 7 25.42 12.77 6.82
C ASN A 7 26.96 12.89 6.85
N LEU A 8 27.65 12.11 7.68
CA LEU A 8 29.13 12.02 7.71
C LEU A 8 29.68 10.93 6.76
N LEU A 9 28.82 10.12 6.13
CA LEU A 9 29.25 9.12 5.15
C LEU A 9 29.82 9.77 3.87
N SER A 10 30.66 9.03 3.15
CA SER A 10 31.01 9.45 1.79
C SER A 10 29.77 9.46 0.89
N LYS A 11 29.78 10.24 -0.18
CA LYS A 11 28.65 10.29 -1.14
C LYS A 11 28.33 8.91 -1.69
N GLU A 12 29.33 8.08 -1.96
CA GLU A 12 29.16 6.72 -2.46
C GLU A 12 28.47 5.81 -1.43
N GLN A 13 28.88 5.92 -0.16
CA GLN A 13 28.25 5.17 0.93
C GLN A 13 26.80 5.61 1.16
N ALA A 14 26.56 6.92 1.19
CA ALA A 14 25.21 7.46 1.33
C ALA A 14 24.28 7.05 0.17
N ALA A 15 24.76 7.15 -1.08
CA ALA A 15 24.02 6.72 -2.26
C ALA A 15 23.71 5.20 -2.22
N LYS A 16 24.66 4.38 -1.77
CA LYS A 16 24.44 2.93 -1.60
C LYS A 16 23.29 2.64 -0.61
N HIS A 17 23.26 3.31 0.52
CA HIS A 17 22.16 3.14 1.48
C HIS A 17 20.82 3.59 0.92
N LEU A 18 20.78 4.67 0.13
CA LEU A 18 19.56 5.09 -0.57
C LEU A 18 19.14 4.05 -1.62
N MET A 19 20.08 3.49 -2.36
CA MET A 19 19.81 2.41 -3.31
C MET A 19 19.22 1.18 -2.60
N ASP A 20 19.76 0.79 -1.45
CA ASP A 20 19.22 -0.30 -0.63
C ASP A 20 17.79 -0.01 -0.13
N CYS A 21 17.42 1.28 0.01
CA CYS A 21 16.08 1.68 0.44
C CYS A 21 15.04 1.66 -0.69
N CYS A 22 15.35 2.20 -1.87
CA CYS A 22 14.39 2.36 -2.96
C CYS A 22 14.66 1.43 -4.14
N GLY A 23 15.92 1.32 -4.59
CA GLY A 23 16.28 0.50 -5.74
C GLY A 23 16.10 1.19 -7.11
N SER A 24 16.01 2.52 -7.18
CA SER A 24 15.95 3.29 -8.42
C SER A 24 17.13 4.23 -8.53
N THR A 25 17.87 4.13 -9.63
CA THR A 25 19.05 4.95 -9.92
C THR A 25 18.68 6.44 -10.02
N GLN A 26 17.60 6.77 -10.71
CA GLN A 26 17.11 8.13 -10.86
C GLN A 26 16.70 8.71 -9.50
N TRP A 27 15.91 7.96 -8.72
CA TRP A 27 15.50 8.40 -7.39
C TRP A 27 16.71 8.68 -6.48
N VAL A 28 17.71 7.79 -6.47
CA VAL A 28 18.95 8.00 -5.70
C VAL A 28 19.70 9.24 -6.17
N SER A 29 19.83 9.44 -7.48
CA SER A 29 20.49 10.62 -8.05
C SER A 29 19.84 11.92 -7.59
N GLN A 30 18.51 11.99 -7.64
CA GLN A 30 17.74 13.17 -7.21
C GLN A 30 17.85 13.37 -5.69
N MET A 31 17.77 12.31 -4.89
CA MET A 31 17.96 12.41 -3.43
C MET A 31 19.36 12.91 -3.06
N MET A 32 20.40 12.44 -3.76
CA MET A 32 21.79 12.84 -3.51
C MET A 32 22.08 14.32 -3.86
N ALA A 33 21.24 14.96 -4.66
CA ALA A 33 21.33 16.41 -4.90
C ALA A 33 21.07 17.24 -3.64
N TYR A 34 20.37 16.67 -2.65
CA TYR A 34 20.05 17.31 -1.37
C TYR A 34 20.92 16.79 -0.21
N PHE A 35 21.89 15.93 -0.49
CA PHE A 35 22.81 15.42 0.55
C PHE A 35 23.91 16.44 0.88
N PRO A 36 24.21 16.73 2.18
CA PRO A 36 23.64 16.14 3.40
C PRO A 36 22.23 16.65 3.71
N PHE A 37 21.38 15.80 4.32
CA PHE A 37 19.99 16.16 4.63
C PHE A 37 19.90 17.01 5.89
N GLU A 38 19.00 17.99 5.90
CA GLU A 38 18.81 18.91 7.04
C GLU A 38 18.08 18.26 8.23
N SER A 39 17.15 17.34 7.93
CA SER A 39 16.35 16.64 8.93
C SER A 39 15.77 15.35 8.36
N GLU A 40 15.34 14.44 9.24
CA GLU A 40 14.60 13.23 8.88
C GLU A 40 13.30 13.56 8.14
N LYS A 41 12.63 14.62 8.57
CA LYS A 41 11.40 15.10 7.92
C LYS A 41 11.67 15.54 6.49
N GLN A 42 12.72 16.33 6.25
CA GLN A 42 13.12 16.74 4.90
C GLN A 42 13.47 15.51 4.05
N MET A 43 14.26 14.56 4.57
CA MET A 43 14.65 13.36 3.84
C MET A 43 13.43 12.53 3.41
N VAL A 44 12.46 12.34 4.30
CA VAL A 44 11.22 11.60 3.98
C VAL A 44 10.34 12.36 2.98
N HIS A 45 10.20 13.67 3.15
CA HIS A 45 9.45 14.51 2.23
C HIS A 45 10.03 14.48 0.82
N LEU A 46 11.35 14.65 0.70
CA LEU A 46 12.08 14.56 -0.57
C LEU A 46 11.92 13.15 -1.19
N ALA A 47 12.05 12.10 -0.38
CA ALA A 47 11.87 10.73 -0.86
C ALA A 47 10.49 10.50 -1.51
N THR A 48 9.47 11.13 -0.95
CA THR A 48 8.10 11.04 -1.47
C THR A 48 7.92 11.90 -2.72
N SER A 49 8.33 13.18 -2.68
CA SER A 49 8.15 14.10 -3.82
C SER A 49 8.96 13.65 -5.04
N VAL A 50 10.21 13.24 -4.85
CA VAL A 50 11.04 12.68 -5.95
C VAL A 50 10.38 11.46 -6.56
N TRP A 51 9.85 10.53 -5.74
CA TRP A 51 9.22 9.30 -6.21
C TRP A 51 7.99 9.53 -7.08
N TYR A 52 7.13 10.48 -6.69
CA TYR A 52 5.88 10.75 -7.39
C TYR A 52 5.95 11.83 -8.47
N GLU A 53 6.94 12.72 -8.42
CA GLU A 53 7.00 13.91 -9.27
C GLU A 53 8.18 13.93 -10.24
N GLN A 54 9.26 13.16 -9.96
CA GLN A 54 10.51 13.21 -10.72
C GLN A 54 10.96 11.83 -11.24
N CYS A 55 10.30 10.75 -10.82
CA CYS A 55 10.47 9.40 -11.34
C CYS A 55 9.35 9.06 -12.31
N ASP A 56 9.66 8.21 -13.29
CA ASP A 56 8.71 7.71 -14.27
C ASP A 56 8.52 6.18 -14.18
N GLU A 57 7.77 5.59 -15.11
CA GLU A 57 7.51 4.16 -15.15
C GLU A 57 8.79 3.31 -15.20
N SER A 58 9.83 3.75 -15.92
CA SER A 58 11.08 3.01 -16.03
C SER A 58 11.80 2.95 -14.70
N ASP A 59 11.80 4.04 -13.94
CA ASP A 59 12.41 4.16 -12.61
C ASP A 59 11.69 3.30 -11.58
N TRP A 60 10.35 3.27 -11.64
CA TRP A 60 9.54 2.43 -10.74
C TRP A 60 9.79 0.95 -11.04
N ARG A 61 9.82 0.56 -12.31
CA ARG A 61 10.12 -0.82 -12.72
C ARG A 61 11.53 -1.24 -12.35
N GLU A 62 12.54 -0.36 -12.48
CA GLU A 62 13.90 -0.61 -11.97
C GLU A 62 13.84 -0.95 -10.47
N SER A 63 13.21 -0.11 -9.67
CA SER A 63 13.04 -0.33 -8.23
C SER A 63 12.44 -1.70 -7.89
N PHE A 64 11.45 -2.15 -8.66
CA PHE A 64 10.80 -3.45 -8.44
C PHE A 64 11.78 -4.63 -8.64
N THR A 65 12.78 -4.51 -9.49
CA THR A 65 13.79 -5.56 -9.72
C THR A 65 14.72 -5.77 -8.51
N HIS A 66 14.83 -4.78 -7.64
CA HIS A 66 15.64 -4.85 -6.41
C HIS A 66 14.96 -5.59 -5.24
N HIS A 67 13.76 -6.11 -5.44
CA HIS A 67 13.11 -6.97 -4.46
C HIS A 67 13.45 -8.44 -4.70
N PRO A 68 13.60 -9.23 -3.61
CA PRO A 68 13.77 -10.66 -3.75
C PRO A 68 12.51 -11.25 -4.40
N LYS A 69 12.69 -12.07 -5.41
CA LYS A 69 11.62 -12.83 -6.03
C LYS A 69 11.11 -13.87 -5.03
N ILE A 70 9.93 -13.64 -4.49
CA ILE A 70 9.25 -14.57 -3.57
C ILE A 70 8.11 -15.19 -4.37
N GLY A 71 8.41 -16.24 -5.14
CA GLY A 71 7.41 -16.84 -6.01
C GLY A 71 7.35 -18.37 -5.97
N ASP A 72 8.39 -19.03 -5.43
CA ASP A 72 8.38 -20.47 -5.30
C ASP A 72 7.88 -20.92 -3.91
N VAL A 73 7.37 -22.16 -3.85
CA VAL A 73 6.79 -22.76 -2.64
C VAL A 73 7.78 -22.75 -1.47
N LYS A 74 9.07 -23.00 -1.72
CA LYS A 74 10.11 -23.06 -0.69
C LYS A 74 10.32 -21.70 -0.04
N SER A 75 10.55 -20.64 -0.83
CA SER A 75 10.74 -19.26 -0.34
C SER A 75 9.52 -18.77 0.43
N LEU A 76 8.29 -19.09 -0.01
CA LEU A 76 7.05 -18.75 0.67
C LEU A 76 6.92 -19.50 2.00
N THR A 77 7.22 -20.81 2.01
CA THR A 77 7.21 -21.62 3.24
C THR A 77 8.17 -21.07 4.28
N GLU A 78 9.42 -20.76 3.88
CA GLU A 78 10.42 -20.16 4.77
C GLU A 78 9.97 -18.81 5.32
N LYS A 79 9.38 -17.96 4.46
CA LYS A 79 8.87 -16.63 4.85
C LYS A 79 7.75 -16.70 5.89
N PHE A 80 6.88 -17.68 5.82
CA PHE A 80 5.73 -17.80 6.71
C PHE A 80 5.93 -18.76 7.88
N ALA A 81 6.91 -19.67 7.83
CA ALA A 81 7.24 -20.61 8.92
C ALA A 81 7.62 -19.90 10.24
N GLY A 82 8.36 -18.80 10.16
CA GLY A 82 8.79 -18.03 11.35
C GLY A 82 7.68 -17.27 12.08
N LYS A 83 6.46 -17.21 11.53
CA LYS A 83 5.31 -16.51 12.13
C LYS A 83 4.47 -17.40 13.05
N GLU A 84 4.74 -18.70 13.11
CA GLU A 84 4.04 -19.63 14.01
C GLU A 84 4.18 -19.25 15.50
N GLN A 85 5.31 -18.64 15.89
CA GLN A 85 5.56 -18.19 17.26
C GLN A 85 4.75 -16.96 17.68
N ALA A 86 4.09 -16.26 16.75
CA ALA A 86 3.34 -15.01 17.00
C ALA A 86 1.82 -15.21 17.04
N GLY A 87 1.29 -16.43 17.07
CA GLY A 87 -0.16 -16.70 17.12
C GLY A 87 -0.91 -16.40 15.82
N VAL A 88 -0.20 -16.23 14.71
CA VAL A 88 -0.79 -16.10 13.38
C VAL A 88 -1.11 -17.49 12.84
N ALA A 89 -2.32 -17.68 12.28
CA ALA A 89 -2.74 -18.96 11.69
C ALA A 89 -1.69 -19.50 10.71
N VAL A 90 -1.32 -20.77 10.91
CA VAL A 90 -0.34 -21.48 10.07
C VAL A 90 -0.83 -21.47 8.61
N ALA A 91 0.03 -21.03 7.69
CA ALA A 91 -0.29 -21.11 6.27
C ALA A 91 -0.38 -22.58 5.84
N THR A 92 -1.54 -22.98 5.31
CA THR A 92 -1.68 -24.33 4.78
C THR A 92 -0.84 -24.52 3.52
N ALA A 93 -0.39 -25.75 3.24
CA ALA A 93 0.32 -26.07 2.00
C ALA A 93 -0.46 -25.59 0.76
N ALA A 94 -1.78 -25.76 0.76
CA ALA A 94 -2.66 -25.30 -0.31
C ALA A 94 -2.63 -23.77 -0.48
N THR A 95 -2.58 -23.00 0.61
CA THR A 95 -2.45 -21.53 0.55
C THR A 95 -1.11 -21.11 -0.04
N ILE A 96 -0.02 -21.77 0.33
CA ILE A 96 1.31 -21.51 -0.18
C ILE A 96 1.42 -21.83 -1.68
N GLU A 97 0.88 -22.94 -2.12
CA GLU A 97 0.83 -23.34 -3.53
C GLU A 97 -0.01 -22.37 -4.36
N ALA A 98 -1.19 -21.99 -3.86
CA ALA A 98 -2.03 -20.99 -4.51
C ALA A 98 -1.33 -19.62 -4.63
N LEU A 99 -0.60 -19.19 -3.59
CA LEU A 99 0.16 -17.95 -3.60
C LEU A 99 1.32 -18.01 -4.60
N ALA A 100 2.05 -19.13 -4.67
CA ALA A 100 3.12 -19.33 -5.65
C ALA A 100 2.60 -19.26 -7.08
N LYS A 101 1.49 -19.95 -7.37
CA LYS A 101 0.83 -19.91 -8.68
C LYS A 101 0.38 -18.48 -9.02
N ALA A 102 -0.30 -17.82 -8.11
CA ALA A 102 -0.80 -16.47 -8.32
C ALA A 102 0.33 -15.44 -8.54
N ASN A 103 1.50 -15.58 -7.89
CA ASN A 103 2.69 -14.76 -8.17
C ASN A 103 3.18 -14.94 -9.61
N THR A 104 3.18 -16.19 -10.11
CA THR A 104 3.56 -16.48 -11.50
C THR A 104 2.56 -15.84 -12.48
N ASP A 105 1.26 -16.00 -12.23
CA ASP A 105 0.21 -15.41 -13.05
C ASP A 105 0.29 -13.87 -13.05
N TYR A 106 0.64 -13.28 -11.91
CA TYR A 106 0.84 -11.83 -11.75
C TYR A 106 2.02 -11.32 -12.58
N GLU A 107 3.20 -11.95 -12.45
CA GLU A 107 4.40 -11.57 -13.21
C GLU A 107 4.17 -11.68 -14.72
N ASN A 108 3.49 -12.76 -15.16
CA ASN A 108 3.13 -12.95 -16.57
C ASN A 108 2.18 -11.86 -17.08
N LYS A 109 1.24 -11.40 -16.25
CA LYS A 109 0.28 -10.38 -16.63
C LYS A 109 0.87 -8.97 -16.67
N PHE A 110 1.65 -8.59 -15.65
CA PHE A 110 2.07 -7.20 -15.43
C PHE A 110 3.54 -6.93 -15.82
N GLY A 111 4.33 -7.99 -16.04
CA GLY A 111 5.74 -7.89 -16.41
C GLY A 111 6.66 -7.43 -15.27
N PHE A 112 6.19 -7.51 -14.01
CA PHE A 112 6.98 -7.28 -12.79
C PHE A 112 6.42 -8.11 -11.64
N ILE A 113 7.24 -8.30 -10.61
CA ILE A 113 6.88 -9.11 -9.44
C ILE A 113 5.83 -8.39 -8.57
N PHE A 114 5.09 -9.15 -7.77
CA PHE A 114 4.08 -8.61 -6.86
C PHE A 114 4.71 -7.74 -5.76
N ILE A 115 4.61 -6.43 -5.91
CA ILE A 115 5.10 -5.45 -4.93
C ILE A 115 4.00 -5.17 -3.91
N VAL A 116 4.28 -5.47 -2.65
CA VAL A 116 3.35 -5.27 -1.53
C VAL A 116 4.10 -5.07 -0.23
N CYS A 117 3.66 -4.11 0.57
CA CYS A 117 4.12 -3.95 1.95
C CYS A 117 3.55 -5.09 2.81
N ALA A 118 4.34 -6.15 2.96
CA ALA A 118 3.92 -7.42 3.57
C ALA A 118 3.99 -7.43 5.11
N THR A 119 4.41 -6.31 5.75
CA THR A 119 4.58 -6.25 7.20
C THR A 119 3.26 -6.55 7.92
N GLY A 120 3.28 -7.56 8.80
CA GLY A 120 2.12 -7.96 9.59
C GLY A 120 1.07 -8.80 8.86
N LYS A 121 1.20 -9.05 7.55
CA LYS A 121 0.21 -9.80 6.76
C LYS A 121 0.49 -11.32 6.81
N SER A 122 -0.56 -12.11 6.93
CA SER A 122 -0.53 -13.57 6.81
C SER A 122 -0.46 -14.01 5.33
N ALA A 123 -0.16 -15.28 5.10
CA ALA A 123 -0.16 -15.84 3.73
C ALA A 123 -1.54 -15.76 3.07
N THR A 124 -2.62 -15.97 3.85
CA THR A 124 -4.00 -15.87 3.35
C THR A 124 -4.35 -14.45 2.94
N GLU A 125 -3.99 -13.44 3.75
CA GLU A 125 -4.19 -12.03 3.39
C GLU A 125 -3.36 -11.64 2.16
N MET A 126 -2.12 -12.13 2.06
CA MET A 126 -1.27 -11.91 0.89
C MET A 126 -1.88 -12.51 -0.38
N LEU A 127 -2.40 -13.74 -0.30
CA LEU A 127 -3.09 -14.38 -1.43
C LEU A 127 -4.33 -13.59 -1.85
N GLN A 128 -5.15 -13.17 -0.90
CA GLN A 128 -6.36 -12.40 -1.19
C GLN A 128 -6.03 -11.05 -1.85
N LEU A 129 -5.03 -10.33 -1.35
CA LEU A 129 -4.54 -9.08 -1.96
C LEU A 129 -4.07 -9.33 -3.40
N LEU A 130 -3.27 -10.37 -3.61
CA LEU A 130 -2.73 -10.69 -4.93
C LEU A 130 -3.84 -11.06 -5.92
N LEU A 131 -4.79 -11.91 -5.54
CA LEU A 131 -5.91 -12.30 -6.40
C LEU A 131 -6.79 -11.10 -6.78
N ASN A 132 -7.03 -10.17 -5.86
CA ASN A 132 -7.76 -8.93 -6.14
C ASN A 132 -6.98 -8.03 -7.11
N ARG A 133 -5.66 -7.92 -6.95
CA ARG A 133 -4.81 -7.09 -7.80
C ARG A 133 -4.63 -7.69 -9.20
N LEU A 134 -4.74 -9.01 -9.34
CA LEU A 134 -4.78 -9.66 -10.66
C LEU A 134 -5.97 -9.20 -11.54
N GLN A 135 -7.00 -8.59 -10.98
CA GLN A 135 -8.13 -8.04 -11.75
C GLN A 135 -7.86 -6.65 -12.34
N ASN A 136 -6.80 -5.98 -11.91
CA ASN A 136 -6.48 -4.62 -12.35
C ASN A 136 -5.98 -4.58 -13.79
N THR A 137 -6.08 -3.41 -14.41
CA THR A 137 -5.35 -3.08 -15.64
C THR A 137 -3.86 -2.86 -15.32
N ILE A 138 -3.00 -2.87 -16.34
CA ILE A 138 -1.55 -2.64 -16.16
C ILE A 138 -1.29 -1.25 -15.54
N ALA A 139 -2.00 -0.23 -16.00
CA ALA A 139 -1.84 1.14 -15.49
C ALA A 139 -2.29 1.28 -14.02
N GLU A 140 -3.43 0.68 -13.64
CA GLU A 140 -3.88 0.67 -12.24
C GLU A 140 -2.86 -0.06 -11.35
N GLU A 141 -2.38 -1.22 -11.82
CA GLU A 141 -1.49 -2.05 -11.04
C GLU A 141 -0.12 -1.38 -10.82
N LEU A 142 0.39 -0.68 -11.84
CA LEU A 142 1.62 0.09 -11.72
C LEU A 142 1.49 1.20 -10.65
N ASN A 143 0.38 1.95 -10.65
CA ASN A 143 0.11 2.99 -9.64
C ASN A 143 0.05 2.41 -8.22
N ILE A 144 -0.55 1.23 -8.05
CA ILE A 144 -0.64 0.57 -6.75
C ILE A 144 0.73 0.06 -6.32
N ALA A 145 1.48 -0.60 -7.22
CA ALA A 145 2.83 -1.11 -6.94
C ALA A 145 3.80 0.02 -6.55
N MET A 146 3.72 1.16 -7.24
CA MET A 146 4.47 2.38 -6.91
C MET A 146 4.15 2.86 -5.48
N GLY A 147 2.88 2.86 -5.07
CA GLY A 147 2.46 3.21 -3.71
C GLY A 147 2.98 2.21 -2.65
N GLU A 148 2.92 0.92 -2.94
CA GLU A 148 3.44 -0.12 -2.05
C GLU A 148 4.97 -0.03 -1.91
N GLN A 149 5.69 0.29 -3.00
CA GLN A 149 7.13 0.55 -2.96
C GLN A 149 7.46 1.72 -2.04
N GLN A 150 6.72 2.82 -2.10
CA GLN A 150 6.95 3.97 -1.21
C GLN A 150 6.79 3.60 0.27
N LYS A 151 5.80 2.78 0.62
CA LYS A 151 5.66 2.26 1.99
C LYS A 151 6.89 1.45 2.42
N ILE A 152 7.43 0.62 1.51
CA ILE A 152 8.62 -0.19 1.78
C ILE A 152 9.86 0.71 1.96
N THR A 153 10.01 1.73 1.14
CA THR A 153 11.09 2.72 1.25
C THR A 153 11.07 3.41 2.63
N LEU A 154 9.91 3.84 3.12
CA LEU A 154 9.77 4.42 4.45
C LEU A 154 10.11 3.44 5.59
N ILE A 155 9.74 2.17 5.46
CA ILE A 155 10.14 1.11 6.41
C ILE A 155 11.65 0.93 6.42
N ARG A 156 12.29 0.96 5.24
CA ARG A 156 13.75 0.83 5.13
C ARG A 156 14.47 2.05 5.69
N PHE A 157 13.94 3.27 5.55
CA PHE A 157 14.45 4.45 6.24
C PHE A 157 14.40 4.32 7.76
N LYS A 158 13.28 3.84 8.32
CA LYS A 158 13.18 3.57 9.77
C LYS A 158 14.20 2.54 10.25
N LYS A 159 14.56 1.57 9.41
CA LYS A 159 15.61 0.60 9.71
C LYS A 159 17.02 1.16 9.55
N LEU A 160 17.23 2.07 8.61
CA LEU A 160 18.52 2.74 8.40
C LEU A 160 18.81 3.74 9.52
N LEU A 161 17.82 4.57 9.86
CA LEU A 161 17.91 5.63 10.86
C LEU A 161 17.25 5.17 12.18
N THR A 162 17.80 4.14 12.80
CA THR A 162 17.21 3.47 13.99
C THR A 162 17.09 4.36 15.23
N GLU A 163 17.86 5.45 15.29
CA GLU A 163 17.86 6.41 16.40
C GLU A 163 17.08 7.70 16.07
N ALA A 164 16.48 7.75 14.88
CA ALA A 164 15.68 8.88 14.46
C ALA A 164 14.26 8.81 15.04
N ASP A 165 13.71 9.99 15.37
CA ASP A 165 12.30 10.13 15.72
C ASP A 165 11.46 10.34 14.47
N PHE A 166 10.59 9.39 14.16
CA PHE A 166 9.62 9.45 13.07
C PHE A 166 8.21 9.84 13.54
N ALA A 167 8.05 10.43 14.72
CA ALA A 167 6.74 10.85 15.24
C ALA A 167 6.08 11.94 14.38
N PHE A 168 6.84 12.63 13.51
CA PHE A 168 6.27 13.57 12.54
C PHE A 168 5.46 12.89 11.42
N LEU A 169 5.64 11.59 11.20
CA LEU A 169 4.87 10.85 10.18
C LEU A 169 3.41 10.78 10.62
N LYS A 170 2.56 11.46 9.85
CA LYS A 170 1.12 11.46 10.06
C LYS A 170 0.51 10.12 9.61
N VAL A 171 -0.70 9.84 10.05
CA VAL A 171 -1.54 8.79 9.44
C VAL A 171 -1.75 9.09 7.94
N SER A 172 -2.12 8.07 7.16
CA SER A 172 -2.52 8.29 5.75
C SER A 172 -3.47 9.48 5.64
N GLN A 173 -3.28 10.35 4.65
CA GLN A 173 -4.15 11.52 4.45
C GLN A 173 -5.62 11.10 4.28
N ILE A 174 -5.87 9.99 3.62
CA ILE A 174 -7.21 9.46 3.43
C ILE A 174 -7.32 8.14 4.18
N THR A 175 -8.32 8.03 5.05
CA THR A 175 -8.63 6.80 5.77
C THR A 175 -10.10 6.44 5.64
N THR A 176 -10.40 5.17 5.89
CA THR A 176 -11.77 4.66 5.87
C THR A 176 -12.01 3.66 6.99
N HIS A 177 -13.27 3.50 7.35
CA HIS A 177 -13.74 2.50 8.27
C HIS A 177 -15.10 1.98 7.80
N VAL A 178 -15.24 0.67 7.66
CA VAL A 178 -16.51 0.04 7.30
C VAL A 178 -17.13 -0.60 8.54
N LEU A 179 -18.39 -0.26 8.80
CA LEU A 179 -19.23 -0.89 9.83
C LEU A 179 -20.42 -1.57 9.16
N ASP A 180 -20.58 -2.86 9.35
CA ASP A 180 -21.80 -3.58 8.98
C ASP A 180 -22.87 -3.36 10.06
N THR A 181 -23.83 -2.48 9.76
CA THR A 181 -24.89 -2.10 10.69
C THR A 181 -25.97 -3.15 10.85
N ALA A 182 -26.01 -4.17 9.97
CA ALA A 182 -26.96 -5.28 10.13
C ALA A 182 -26.60 -6.18 11.31
N VAL A 183 -25.29 -6.29 11.61
CA VAL A 183 -24.76 -7.12 12.70
C VAL A 183 -24.05 -6.32 13.79
N GLY A 184 -23.82 -5.01 13.58
CA GLY A 184 -23.14 -4.13 14.52
C GLY A 184 -21.64 -4.41 14.65
N LEU A 185 -21.01 -4.97 13.63
CA LEU A 185 -19.61 -5.38 13.64
C LEU A 185 -18.80 -4.67 12.52
N PRO A 186 -17.48 -4.53 12.69
CA PRO A 186 -16.62 -4.04 11.61
C PRO A 186 -16.75 -4.90 10.34
N GLY A 187 -16.85 -4.25 9.17
CA GLY A 187 -16.86 -4.90 7.87
C GLY A 187 -15.44 -5.33 7.48
N LYS A 188 -15.01 -6.51 7.88
CA LYS A 188 -13.70 -7.10 7.55
C LYS A 188 -13.71 -7.73 6.15
N ASN A 189 -12.54 -7.79 5.52
CA ASN A 189 -12.34 -8.44 4.19
C ASN A 189 -13.12 -7.77 3.06
N ILE A 190 -13.43 -6.49 3.15
CA ILE A 190 -14.02 -5.72 2.05
C ILE A 190 -12.88 -5.15 1.20
N ALA A 191 -12.88 -5.46 -0.09
CA ALA A 191 -11.94 -4.85 -1.03
C ALA A 191 -12.35 -3.39 -1.29
N ILE A 192 -11.38 -2.48 -1.23
CA ILE A 192 -11.58 -1.05 -1.44
C ILE A 192 -10.56 -0.56 -2.45
N LYS A 193 -11.02 0.20 -3.44
CA LYS A 193 -10.19 0.98 -4.36
C LYS A 193 -10.35 2.46 -4.07
N MET A 194 -9.25 3.19 -4.14
CA MET A 194 -9.25 4.65 -4.18
C MET A 194 -8.86 5.11 -5.57
N GLN A 195 -9.62 6.03 -6.14
CA GLN A 195 -9.45 6.51 -7.51
C GLN A 195 -9.33 8.02 -7.56
N SER A 196 -8.49 8.51 -8.48
CA SER A 196 -8.43 9.91 -8.92
C SER A 196 -8.93 10.03 -10.35
N GLN A 197 -9.37 11.22 -10.75
CA GLN A 197 -9.78 11.48 -12.12
C GLN A 197 -8.59 12.02 -12.92
N GLN A 198 -8.29 11.41 -14.06
CA GLN A 198 -7.27 11.85 -14.99
C GLN A 198 -7.89 11.92 -16.39
N ASN A 199 -7.91 13.11 -16.98
CA ASN A 199 -8.52 13.33 -18.30
C ASN A 199 -9.96 12.79 -18.42
N GLY A 200 -10.76 12.95 -17.37
CA GLY A 200 -12.15 12.48 -17.30
C GLY A 200 -12.30 10.97 -17.01
N ILE A 201 -11.22 10.23 -16.86
CA ILE A 201 -11.23 8.78 -16.59
C ILE A 201 -10.80 8.53 -15.14
N TRP A 202 -11.55 7.68 -14.42
CA TRP A 202 -11.20 7.24 -13.08
C TRP A 202 -10.05 6.23 -13.11
N GLN A 203 -8.94 6.57 -12.46
CA GLN A 203 -7.75 5.75 -12.34
C GLN A 203 -7.57 5.30 -10.89
N THR A 204 -7.39 4.00 -10.67
CA THR A 204 -7.07 3.49 -9.33
C THR A 204 -5.67 3.91 -8.92
N ILE A 205 -5.55 4.57 -7.76
CA ILE A 205 -4.29 5.07 -7.20
C ILE A 205 -3.87 4.34 -5.92
N ALA A 206 -4.81 3.62 -5.30
CA ALA A 206 -4.54 2.75 -4.15
C ALA A 206 -5.63 1.68 -4.05
N GLN A 207 -5.27 0.54 -3.46
CA GLN A 207 -6.19 -0.57 -3.22
C GLN A 207 -5.80 -1.30 -1.95
N GLY A 208 -6.79 -1.79 -1.21
CA GLY A 208 -6.56 -2.60 -0.02
C GLY A 208 -7.77 -3.42 0.35
N ILE A 209 -7.64 -4.17 1.44
CA ILE A 209 -8.71 -4.99 2.03
C ILE A 209 -8.82 -4.60 3.50
N THR A 210 -10.04 -4.41 3.97
CA THR A 210 -10.29 -4.06 5.38
C THR A 210 -9.85 -5.20 6.31
N ASN A 211 -9.16 -4.81 7.38
CA ASN A 211 -8.73 -5.71 8.46
C ASN A 211 -9.88 -6.10 9.38
N ILE A 212 -9.56 -6.78 10.49
CA ILE A 212 -10.55 -7.21 11.50
C ILE A 212 -11.34 -6.04 12.11
N ASP A 213 -10.76 -4.84 12.14
CA ASP A 213 -11.39 -3.62 12.64
C ASP A 213 -12.15 -2.87 11.53
N GLY A 214 -12.33 -3.46 10.35
CA GLY A 214 -13.00 -2.80 9.21
C GLY A 214 -12.20 -1.65 8.59
N ARG A 215 -10.87 -1.57 8.81
CA ARG A 215 -10.01 -0.46 8.41
C ARG A 215 -8.92 -0.90 7.45
N ILE A 216 -8.39 0.06 6.67
CA ILE A 216 -7.14 -0.07 5.93
C ILE A 216 -6.23 1.06 6.42
N PRO A 217 -5.35 0.80 7.40
CA PRO A 217 -4.57 1.85 8.05
C PRO A 217 -3.53 2.49 7.14
N ASP A 218 -3.14 1.78 6.09
CA ASP A 218 -2.08 2.13 5.15
C ASP A 218 -2.57 2.18 3.69
N LEU A 219 -3.83 2.62 3.45
CA LEU A 219 -4.37 2.68 2.09
C LEU A 219 -3.50 3.55 1.17
N LEU A 220 -3.12 4.74 1.61
CA LEU A 220 -2.07 5.55 0.98
C LEU A 220 -0.80 5.50 1.83
N PRO A 221 0.39 5.62 1.22
CA PRO A 221 1.62 5.82 1.98
C PRO A 221 1.51 7.05 2.90
N GLN A 222 2.12 6.97 4.07
CA GLN A 222 2.33 8.15 4.92
C GLN A 222 3.07 9.21 4.09
N GLU A 223 2.87 10.48 4.35
CA GLU A 223 3.47 11.62 3.63
C GLU A 223 3.07 11.76 2.13
N ARG A 224 2.28 10.84 1.56
CA ARG A 224 1.66 11.09 0.26
C ARG A 224 0.49 12.03 0.43
N ILE A 225 0.70 13.29 0.06
CA ILE A 225 -0.35 14.31 0.03
C ILE A 225 -0.93 14.39 -1.38
N LEU A 226 -2.22 14.21 -1.48
CA LEU A 226 -2.97 14.34 -2.72
C LEU A 226 -3.25 15.82 -3.00
N LYS A 227 -3.24 16.20 -4.26
CA LYS A 227 -3.65 17.54 -4.69
C LYS A 227 -5.12 17.75 -4.36
N PRO A 228 -5.55 18.99 -4.03
CA PRO A 228 -6.97 19.31 -3.92
C PRO A 228 -7.71 18.95 -5.19
N ASP A 229 -8.64 18.01 -5.09
CA ASP A 229 -9.42 17.49 -6.24
C ASP A 229 -10.59 16.63 -5.74
N THR A 230 -11.36 16.08 -6.68
CA THR A 230 -12.39 15.08 -6.42
C THR A 230 -11.79 13.67 -6.52
N TYR A 231 -11.99 12.89 -5.48
CA TYR A 231 -11.58 11.48 -5.39
C TYR A 231 -12.79 10.57 -5.20
N LYS A 232 -12.58 9.29 -5.45
CA LYS A 232 -13.64 8.28 -5.29
C LYS A 232 -13.11 7.06 -4.55
N MET A 233 -13.84 6.62 -3.54
CA MET A 233 -13.68 5.30 -2.93
C MET A 233 -14.73 4.35 -3.47
N VAL A 234 -14.29 3.13 -3.81
CA VAL A 234 -15.13 2.05 -4.34
C VAL A 234 -15.02 0.86 -3.41
N PHE A 235 -16.14 0.41 -2.86
CA PHE A 235 -16.25 -0.67 -1.89
C PHE A 235 -16.95 -1.87 -2.51
N ASP A 236 -16.32 -3.04 -2.54
CA ASP A 236 -16.91 -4.29 -3.03
C ASP A 236 -17.79 -4.94 -1.95
N THR A 237 -18.96 -4.39 -1.76
CA THR A 237 -19.96 -4.87 -0.80
C THR A 237 -20.65 -6.16 -1.27
N GLY A 238 -20.71 -6.37 -2.59
CA GLY A 238 -21.28 -7.58 -3.18
C GLY A 238 -20.52 -8.83 -2.82
N SER A 239 -19.20 -8.83 -3.00
CA SER A 239 -18.35 -9.96 -2.61
C SER A 239 -18.37 -10.21 -1.10
N TYR A 240 -18.42 -9.14 -0.30
CA TYR A 240 -18.53 -9.22 1.16
C TYR A 240 -19.79 -9.96 1.61
N TYR A 241 -20.97 -9.59 1.12
CA TYR A 241 -22.22 -10.25 1.48
C TYR A 241 -22.38 -11.61 0.84
N LYS A 242 -21.86 -11.81 -0.38
CA LYS A 242 -21.85 -13.11 -1.06
C LYS A 242 -21.11 -14.19 -0.25
N GLN A 243 -19.95 -13.85 0.34
CA GLN A 243 -19.19 -14.76 1.20
C GLN A 243 -19.98 -15.20 2.45
N GLN A 244 -20.95 -14.41 2.87
CA GLN A 244 -21.84 -14.67 4.00
C GLN A 244 -23.17 -15.32 3.58
N ASN A 245 -23.36 -15.63 2.27
CA ASN A 245 -24.62 -16.08 1.68
C ASN A 245 -25.80 -15.10 1.90
N ILE A 246 -25.51 -13.81 2.00
CA ILE A 246 -26.50 -12.75 2.17
C ILE A 246 -26.72 -12.07 0.81
N LYS A 247 -28.00 -11.88 0.43
CA LYS A 247 -28.35 -11.08 -0.74
C LYS A 247 -28.18 -9.60 -0.41
N THR A 248 -27.54 -8.85 -1.32
CA THR A 248 -27.41 -7.40 -1.18
C THR A 248 -28.03 -6.71 -2.40
N PHE A 249 -28.57 -5.52 -2.18
CA PHE A 249 -29.11 -4.67 -3.24
C PHE A 249 -27.99 -3.82 -3.89
N TYR A 250 -26.97 -3.42 -3.10
CA TYR A 250 -25.83 -2.62 -3.57
C TYR A 250 -24.58 -3.49 -3.66
N PRO A 251 -24.28 -4.07 -4.85
CA PRO A 251 -23.08 -4.91 -5.00
C PRO A 251 -21.77 -4.12 -4.95
N MET A 252 -21.87 -2.80 -5.18
CA MET A 252 -20.77 -1.85 -5.14
C MET A 252 -21.27 -0.55 -4.51
N VAL A 253 -20.48 0.04 -3.64
CA VAL A 253 -20.73 1.39 -3.11
C VAL A 253 -19.61 2.30 -3.59
N GLU A 254 -19.97 3.39 -4.26
CA GLU A 254 -19.03 4.42 -4.70
C GLU A 254 -19.29 5.72 -3.92
N ILE A 255 -18.25 6.26 -3.28
CA ILE A 255 -18.31 7.51 -2.54
C ILE A 255 -17.35 8.50 -3.18
N MET A 256 -17.89 9.54 -3.81
CA MET A 256 -17.10 10.68 -4.28
C MET A 256 -16.98 11.72 -3.18
N PHE A 257 -15.79 12.28 -3.01
CA PHE A 257 -15.50 13.32 -2.02
C PHE A 257 -14.41 14.26 -2.53
N ASN A 258 -14.42 15.49 -2.02
CA ASN A 258 -13.42 16.50 -2.35
C ASN A 258 -12.36 16.59 -1.24
N THR A 259 -11.11 16.76 -1.64
CA THR A 259 -10.05 17.26 -0.77
C THR A 259 -9.81 18.74 -1.09
N PHE A 260 -9.46 19.56 -0.08
CA PHE A 260 -9.26 20.98 -0.25
C PHE A 260 -7.85 21.42 0.16
N ASP A 261 -7.17 20.62 0.98
CA ASP A 261 -5.89 20.91 1.59
C ASP A 261 -5.16 19.60 1.96
N ASP A 262 -4.07 19.73 2.73
CA ASP A 262 -3.26 18.62 3.25
C ASP A 262 -3.81 17.98 4.55
N ALA A 263 -5.01 18.37 4.98
CA ALA A 263 -5.64 17.81 6.16
C ALA A 263 -5.96 16.32 6.00
N HIS A 264 -6.15 15.66 7.13
CA HIS A 264 -6.64 14.29 7.16
C HIS A 264 -8.14 14.23 6.83
N TYR A 265 -8.52 13.31 5.96
CA TYR A 265 -9.91 13.05 5.56
C TYR A 265 -10.27 11.62 5.93
N HIS A 266 -11.33 11.48 6.72
CA HIS A 266 -11.89 10.18 7.05
C HIS A 266 -13.22 9.98 6.34
N VAL A 267 -13.32 8.90 5.53
CA VAL A 267 -14.50 8.57 4.70
C VAL A 267 -15.05 7.22 5.17
N PRO A 268 -15.89 7.18 6.22
CA PRO A 268 -16.46 5.94 6.71
C PRO A 268 -17.62 5.46 5.85
N LEU A 269 -17.87 4.14 5.88
CA LEU A 269 -19.03 3.51 5.28
C LEU A 269 -19.81 2.72 6.35
N LEU A 270 -21.05 3.11 6.58
CA LEU A 270 -22.05 2.34 7.30
C LEU A 270 -22.85 1.54 6.28
N VAL A 271 -22.77 0.22 6.29
CA VAL A 271 -23.38 -0.63 5.27
C VAL A 271 -24.31 -1.67 5.89
N ASN A 272 -25.39 -1.98 5.19
CA ASN A 272 -26.22 -3.15 5.42
C ASN A 272 -26.65 -3.74 4.05
N PRO A 273 -27.27 -4.92 3.99
CA PRO A 273 -27.58 -5.57 2.72
C PRO A 273 -28.44 -4.75 1.74
N PHE A 274 -29.25 -3.79 2.23
CA PHE A 274 -30.20 -3.02 1.43
C PHE A 274 -30.02 -1.51 1.51
N GLY A 275 -28.94 -1.03 2.17
CA GLY A 275 -28.69 0.39 2.31
C GLY A 275 -27.26 0.69 2.78
N TYR A 276 -26.86 1.95 2.66
CA TYR A 276 -25.61 2.46 3.20
C TYR A 276 -25.73 3.93 3.56
N SER A 277 -24.82 4.39 4.40
CA SER A 277 -24.65 5.79 4.73
C SER A 277 -23.16 6.11 4.86
N THR A 278 -22.81 7.35 4.59
CA THR A 278 -21.47 7.89 4.73
C THR A 278 -21.53 9.31 5.28
N TYR A 279 -20.42 9.76 5.86
CA TYR A 279 -20.29 11.14 6.37
C TYR A 279 -18.83 11.53 6.35
N ARG A 280 -18.51 12.82 6.53
CA ARG A 280 -17.16 13.26 6.81
C ARG A 280 -16.84 12.95 8.26
N GLY A 281 -16.00 11.94 8.50
CA GLY A 281 -15.45 11.66 9.81
C GLY A 281 -14.41 12.70 10.24
N SER A 282 -14.13 12.76 11.54
CA SER A 282 -13.10 13.62 12.14
C SER A 282 -11.74 12.93 12.15
#